data_364453edeae4561dff4302ed6c0ffa07
#
_entry.id   364453edeae4561dff4302ed6c0ffa07
#
_cell.length_a   1.000
_cell.length_b   1.000
_cell.length_c   1.000
_cell.angle_alpha   90.00
_cell.angle_beta   90.00
_cell.angle_gamma   90.00
#
_symmetry.space_group_name_H-M   'P 1'
#
loop_
_entity.id
_entity.type
_entity.pdbx_description
1 polymer ?
#
loop_
_entity_poly.entity_id
_entity_poly.type
_entity_poly.pdbx_seq_one_letter_code
_entity_poly.pdbx_strand_id
1 'polypeptide(L)'
;KTVDGTTVTLSEVYCNEMALYLSMTIHTEDRFPDTFITSDGKPNIKLSENSTVKYDYMDGKSNLFNAYLDGKMLDDNTYAGVLRIPVEDMTVDDAGWTKFYEVRNAFFKEKGIDVDSEDFSFDKLAQTLGMDEYSDEKLPQVGGPAISDYVKDIKVPDRFTMELDLKDIVGTLPEDQDTTPDIPQDLRDEYDQKMAEHGISTDDADYESLTEEQKDLEHQFFTEMWNEYFERYPEANEGNNRYNSWTLKGDWKFNVDVEKNTSD
;
A
#
# COMPACT_ATOMS: atom_id res chain seq x y z
N LYS A 1 -15.85 -18.78 5.76
CA LYS A 1 -14.71 -19.54 6.32
C LYS A 1 -14.33 -18.95 7.66
N THR A 2 -13.98 -19.79 8.63
CA THR A 2 -13.63 -19.36 10.00
C THR A 2 -12.15 -19.59 10.25
N VAL A 3 -11.48 -18.57 10.77
CA VAL A 3 -10.07 -18.60 11.23
C VAL A 3 -10.00 -17.80 12.53
N ASP A 4 -9.42 -18.39 13.57
CA ASP A 4 -9.21 -17.78 14.89
C ASP A 4 -10.44 -17.01 15.45
N GLY A 5 -11.62 -17.66 15.41
CA GLY A 5 -12.88 -17.07 15.89
C GLY A 5 -13.54 -16.07 14.95
N THR A 6 -12.89 -15.70 13.85
CA THR A 6 -13.43 -14.79 12.84
C THR A 6 -13.93 -15.56 11.63
N THR A 7 -15.20 -15.37 11.27
CA THR A 7 -15.83 -15.98 10.09
C THR A 7 -16.05 -14.93 9.01
N VAL A 8 -15.41 -15.12 7.84
CA VAL A 8 -15.67 -14.34 6.63
C VAL A 8 -16.55 -15.17 5.68
N THR A 9 -17.64 -14.58 5.22
CA THR A 9 -18.58 -15.19 4.27
C THR A 9 -18.73 -14.30 3.05
N LEU A 10 -18.50 -14.83 1.85
CA LEU A 10 -18.90 -14.21 0.59
C LEU A 10 -20.31 -14.69 0.24
N SER A 11 -21.22 -13.76 -0.06
CA SER A 11 -22.64 -14.07 -0.32
C SER A 11 -23.06 -13.84 -1.77
N GLU A 12 -22.58 -12.77 -2.39
CA GLU A 12 -22.92 -12.41 -3.78
C GLU A 12 -21.68 -11.89 -4.51
N VAL A 13 -21.65 -12.13 -5.81
CA VAL A 13 -20.63 -11.64 -6.72
C VAL A 13 -21.33 -10.95 -7.89
N TYR A 14 -20.91 -9.72 -8.19
CA TYR A 14 -21.40 -8.95 -9.33
C TYR A 14 -20.21 -8.29 -10.04
N CYS A 15 -20.10 -8.47 -11.35
CA CYS A 15 -19.07 -7.83 -12.16
C CYS A 15 -19.72 -7.09 -13.34
N ASN A 16 -19.27 -5.89 -13.61
CA ASN A 16 -19.67 -5.10 -14.78
C ASN A 16 -18.43 -4.47 -15.45
N GLU A 17 -18.64 -3.53 -16.38
CA GLU A 17 -17.57 -2.84 -17.10
C GLU A 17 -16.70 -1.94 -16.21
N MET A 18 -17.14 -1.62 -14.99
CA MET A 18 -16.46 -0.67 -14.10
C MET A 18 -15.75 -1.33 -12.94
N ALA A 19 -16.32 -2.39 -12.36
CA ALA A 19 -15.79 -3.03 -11.19
C ALA A 19 -16.36 -4.43 -10.93
N LEU A 20 -15.65 -5.19 -10.13
CA LEU A 20 -16.10 -6.41 -9.47
C LEU A 20 -16.53 -6.06 -8.03
N TYR A 21 -17.71 -6.52 -7.64
CA TYR A 21 -18.30 -6.31 -6.32
C TYR A 21 -18.52 -7.66 -5.64
N LEU A 22 -18.06 -7.77 -4.40
CA LEU A 22 -18.17 -8.98 -3.58
C LEU A 22 -18.87 -8.61 -2.27
N SER A 23 -20.11 -9.04 -2.11
CA SER A 23 -20.83 -8.89 -0.85
C SER A 23 -20.28 -9.85 0.18
N MET A 24 -19.89 -9.35 1.35
CA MET A 24 -19.31 -10.16 2.42
C MET A 24 -19.85 -9.80 3.80
N THR A 25 -19.77 -10.76 4.70
CA THR A 25 -19.95 -10.55 6.13
C THR A 25 -18.71 -11.01 6.87
N ILE A 26 -18.36 -10.26 7.92
CA ILE A 26 -17.29 -10.58 8.87
C ILE A 26 -17.97 -10.72 10.23
N HIS A 27 -17.90 -11.90 10.81
CA HIS A 27 -18.46 -12.19 12.11
C HIS A 27 -17.36 -12.66 13.06
N THR A 28 -17.30 -12.08 14.26
CA THR A 28 -16.32 -12.40 15.30
C THR A 28 -17.02 -13.02 16.51
N GLU A 29 -16.33 -13.92 17.24
CA GLU A 29 -16.83 -14.44 18.50
C GLU A 29 -16.89 -13.35 19.57
N ASP A 30 -15.85 -12.52 19.61
CA ASP A 30 -15.78 -11.35 20.46
C ASP A 30 -16.43 -10.15 19.78
N ARG A 31 -16.87 -9.18 20.61
CA ARG A 31 -17.40 -7.91 20.11
C ARG A 31 -16.32 -7.12 19.38
N PHE A 32 -16.68 -6.50 18.25
CA PHE A 32 -15.82 -5.50 17.62
C PHE A 32 -15.55 -4.33 18.59
N PRO A 33 -14.35 -3.72 18.54
CA PRO A 33 -14.08 -2.52 19.34
C PRO A 33 -15.07 -1.40 19.03
N ASP A 34 -15.57 -0.72 20.05
CA ASP A 34 -16.53 0.40 19.89
C ASP A 34 -15.96 1.61 19.15
N THR A 35 -14.66 1.61 18.97
CA THR A 35 -13.83 2.77 18.67
C THR A 35 -13.49 2.97 17.20
N PHE A 36 -13.83 2.02 16.31
CA PHE A 36 -13.46 2.13 14.91
C PHE A 36 -14.54 2.73 13.99
N ILE A 37 -15.41 3.55 14.57
CA ILE A 37 -16.45 4.27 13.82
C ILE A 37 -15.95 5.67 13.52
N THR A 38 -15.91 6.03 12.23
CA THR A 38 -15.53 7.36 11.75
C THR A 38 -16.52 8.44 12.20
N SER A 39 -16.16 9.71 12.12
CA SER A 39 -17.01 10.84 12.50
C SER A 39 -18.35 10.89 11.76
N ASP A 40 -18.45 10.28 10.58
CA ASP A 40 -19.70 10.13 9.80
C ASP A 40 -20.47 8.84 10.14
N GLY A 41 -20.06 8.13 11.19
CA GLY A 41 -20.74 6.95 11.72
C GLY A 41 -20.48 5.66 10.93
N LYS A 42 -19.47 5.63 10.07
CA LYS A 42 -19.09 4.43 9.31
C LYS A 42 -17.97 3.66 9.98
N PRO A 43 -17.98 2.32 9.93
CA PRO A 43 -16.83 1.52 10.33
C PRO A 43 -15.61 1.82 9.46
N ASN A 44 -14.44 1.97 10.06
CA ASN A 44 -13.18 2.13 9.34
C ASN A 44 -12.43 0.79 9.27
N ILE A 45 -12.95 -0.12 8.44
CA ILE A 45 -12.38 -1.47 8.22
C ILE A 45 -11.67 -1.50 6.88
N LYS A 46 -10.45 -2.03 6.87
CA LYS A 46 -9.61 -2.21 5.68
C LYS A 46 -9.15 -3.65 5.57
N LEU A 47 -8.86 -4.08 4.35
CA LEU A 47 -8.10 -5.30 4.12
C LEU A 47 -6.62 -5.01 4.35
N SER A 48 -5.90 -6.01 4.87
CA SER A 48 -4.44 -5.94 4.94
C SER A 48 -3.85 -5.82 3.53
N GLU A 49 -2.78 -5.04 3.40
CA GLU A 49 -1.99 -4.90 2.17
C GLU A 49 -1.44 -6.23 1.62
N ASN A 50 -1.37 -7.26 2.47
CA ASN A 50 -0.97 -8.61 2.08
C ASN A 50 -2.11 -9.42 1.45
N SER A 51 -3.32 -8.86 1.38
CA SER A 51 -4.44 -9.50 0.71
C SER A 51 -4.24 -9.46 -0.81
N THR A 52 -4.51 -10.58 -1.48
CA THR A 52 -4.25 -10.72 -2.92
C THR A 52 -5.43 -11.35 -3.65
N VAL A 53 -5.47 -11.09 -4.94
CA VAL A 53 -6.38 -11.75 -5.88
C VAL A 53 -5.57 -12.35 -7.03
N LYS A 54 -5.99 -13.52 -7.51
CA LYS A 54 -5.45 -14.14 -8.72
C LYS A 54 -6.62 -14.45 -9.65
N TYR A 55 -6.48 -14.03 -10.88
CA TYR A 55 -7.45 -14.33 -11.96
C TYR A 55 -6.88 -15.42 -12.86
N ASP A 56 -7.75 -16.32 -13.38
CA ASP A 56 -7.34 -17.43 -14.25
C ASP A 56 -6.87 -16.99 -15.65
N TYR A 57 -7.18 -15.75 -16.05
CA TYR A 57 -6.75 -15.15 -17.31
C TYR A 57 -5.45 -14.33 -17.20
N MET A 58 -4.85 -14.25 -15.99
CA MET A 58 -3.62 -13.47 -15.73
C MET A 58 -2.52 -14.35 -15.18
N ASP A 59 -1.28 -13.98 -15.47
CA ASP A 59 -0.11 -14.55 -14.85
C ASP A 59 0.19 -13.83 -13.52
N GLY A 60 0.26 -14.58 -12.43
CA GLY A 60 0.60 -14.00 -11.12
C GLY A 60 -0.61 -13.67 -10.25
N LYS A 61 -0.34 -12.91 -9.19
CA LYS A 61 -1.33 -12.41 -8.22
C LYS A 61 -1.20 -10.90 -8.14
N SER A 62 -2.32 -10.21 -8.02
CA SER A 62 -2.37 -8.78 -7.80
C SER A 62 -2.72 -8.46 -6.35
N ASN A 63 -2.15 -7.40 -5.80
CA ASN A 63 -2.51 -6.89 -4.49
C ASN A 63 -3.86 -6.17 -4.54
N LEU A 64 -4.62 -6.24 -3.46
CA LEU A 64 -5.90 -5.55 -3.30
C LEU A 64 -5.70 -4.10 -2.79
N PHE A 65 -4.67 -3.42 -3.24
CA PHE A 65 -4.25 -2.12 -2.71
C PHE A 65 -5.32 -1.03 -2.88
N ASN A 66 -6.02 -1.01 -4.01
CA ASN A 66 -7.09 -0.04 -4.30
C ASN A 66 -8.49 -0.58 -4.03
N ALA A 67 -8.60 -1.77 -3.45
CA ALA A 67 -9.90 -2.36 -3.16
C ALA A 67 -10.53 -1.71 -1.91
N TYR A 68 -11.79 -1.31 -2.05
CA TYR A 68 -12.55 -0.69 -0.97
C TYR A 68 -13.54 -1.69 -0.36
N LEU A 69 -13.52 -1.77 0.97
CA LEU A 69 -14.53 -2.48 1.74
C LEU A 69 -15.44 -1.42 2.41
N ASP A 70 -16.63 -1.23 1.86
CA ASP A 70 -17.63 -0.28 2.38
C ASP A 70 -18.82 -1.05 2.93
N GLY A 71 -19.27 -0.69 4.12
CA GLY A 71 -20.36 -1.43 4.77
C GLY A 71 -20.79 -0.84 6.10
N LYS A 72 -21.45 -1.69 6.90
CA LYS A 72 -22.00 -1.29 8.20
C LYS A 72 -22.00 -2.46 9.19
N MET A 73 -22.03 -2.12 10.49
CA MET A 73 -22.34 -3.09 11.53
C MET A 73 -23.81 -3.50 11.45
N LEU A 74 -24.05 -4.80 11.50
CA LEU A 74 -25.41 -5.37 11.66
C LEU A 74 -25.75 -5.55 13.15
N ASP A 75 -24.76 -5.91 13.93
CA ASP A 75 -24.78 -6.03 15.39
C ASP A 75 -23.35 -5.86 15.93
N ASP A 76 -23.16 -6.05 17.23
CA ASP A 76 -21.86 -5.84 17.90
C ASP A 76 -20.74 -6.78 17.41
N ASN A 77 -21.08 -7.88 16.77
CA ASN A 77 -20.16 -8.94 16.35
C ASN A 77 -20.14 -9.15 14.83
N THR A 78 -20.98 -8.45 14.07
CA THR A 78 -21.17 -8.70 12.65
C THR A 78 -21.10 -7.44 11.82
N TYR A 79 -20.12 -7.37 10.94
CA TYR A 79 -20.01 -6.36 9.88
C TYR A 79 -20.49 -6.93 8.55
N ALA A 80 -21.25 -6.18 7.78
CA ALA A 80 -21.63 -6.51 6.41
C ALA A 80 -21.18 -5.40 5.47
N GLY A 81 -20.47 -5.77 4.40
CA GLY A 81 -19.92 -4.83 3.45
C GLY A 81 -19.80 -5.39 2.05
N VAL A 82 -19.40 -4.52 1.14
CA VAL A 82 -19.10 -4.82 -0.25
C VAL A 82 -17.65 -4.46 -0.53
N LEU A 83 -16.87 -5.46 -0.94
CA LEU A 83 -15.54 -5.26 -1.48
C LEU A 83 -15.68 -4.87 -2.95
N ARG A 84 -15.15 -3.72 -3.32
CA ARG A 84 -15.12 -3.22 -4.69
C ARG A 84 -13.70 -3.28 -5.23
N ILE A 85 -13.51 -3.98 -6.36
CA ILE A 85 -12.25 -4.03 -7.10
C ILE A 85 -12.49 -3.34 -8.45
N PRO A 86 -11.86 -2.20 -8.73
CA PRO A 86 -11.97 -1.51 -10.01
C PRO A 86 -11.48 -2.38 -11.18
N VAL A 87 -12.09 -2.25 -12.37
CA VAL A 87 -11.66 -2.99 -13.56
C VAL A 87 -10.23 -2.65 -13.96
N GLU A 88 -9.79 -1.43 -13.72
CA GLU A 88 -8.41 -1.02 -13.96
C GLU A 88 -7.41 -1.92 -13.21
N ASP A 89 -7.71 -2.30 -11.97
CA ASP A 89 -6.86 -3.20 -11.16
C ASP A 89 -6.95 -4.67 -11.64
N MET A 90 -8.01 -5.02 -12.36
CA MET A 90 -8.22 -6.35 -12.93
C MET A 90 -7.54 -6.53 -14.30
N THR A 91 -6.90 -5.50 -14.82
CA THR A 91 -6.24 -5.48 -16.13
C THR A 91 -4.74 -5.19 -16.05
N VAL A 92 -4.19 -5.02 -14.85
CA VAL A 92 -2.77 -4.75 -14.62
C VAL A 92 -1.97 -6.05 -14.75
N ASP A 93 -1.05 -6.10 -15.68
CA ASP A 93 -0.10 -7.22 -15.83
C ASP A 93 1.09 -7.07 -14.88
N ASP A 94 0.87 -7.31 -13.59
CA ASP A 94 1.92 -7.19 -12.56
C ASP A 94 3.16 -8.06 -12.87
N ALA A 95 2.94 -9.25 -13.42
CA ALA A 95 4.04 -10.14 -13.81
C ALA A 95 4.86 -9.57 -14.98
N GLY A 96 4.17 -8.99 -15.96
CA GLY A 96 4.79 -8.28 -17.07
C GLY A 96 5.56 -7.05 -16.63
N TRP A 97 4.98 -6.23 -15.75
CA TRP A 97 5.67 -5.08 -15.17
C TRP A 97 6.90 -5.46 -14.35
N THR A 98 6.79 -6.48 -13.50
CA THR A 98 7.94 -7.00 -12.74
C THR A 98 9.06 -7.39 -13.67
N LYS A 99 8.74 -8.13 -14.74
CA LYS A 99 9.74 -8.57 -15.73
C LYS A 99 10.34 -7.39 -16.50
N PHE A 100 9.53 -6.43 -16.89
CA PHE A 100 10.03 -5.21 -17.54
C PHE A 100 11.02 -4.46 -16.63
N TYR A 101 10.70 -4.27 -15.35
CA TYR A 101 11.59 -3.58 -14.40
C TYR A 101 12.91 -4.34 -14.17
N GLU A 102 12.88 -5.68 -14.09
CA GLU A 102 14.11 -6.48 -14.02
C GLU A 102 15.04 -6.21 -15.22
N VAL A 103 14.50 -6.27 -16.45
CA VAL A 103 15.27 -6.07 -17.67
C VAL A 103 15.73 -4.62 -17.82
N ARG A 104 14.86 -3.66 -17.46
CA ARG A 104 15.19 -2.23 -17.43
C ARG A 104 16.36 -1.96 -16.49
N ASN A 105 16.32 -2.48 -15.27
CA ASN A 105 17.38 -2.27 -14.28
C ASN A 105 18.70 -2.94 -14.71
N ALA A 106 18.61 -4.11 -15.36
CA ALA A 106 19.80 -4.73 -15.98
C ALA A 106 20.41 -3.84 -17.08
N PHE A 107 19.58 -3.25 -17.94
CA PHE A 107 20.01 -2.28 -18.95
C PHE A 107 20.68 -1.05 -18.33
N PHE A 108 20.11 -0.49 -17.26
CA PHE A 108 20.71 0.64 -16.54
C PHE A 108 22.09 0.27 -15.97
N LYS A 109 22.21 -0.91 -15.38
CA LYS A 109 23.48 -1.41 -14.85
C LYS A 109 24.54 -1.57 -15.93
N GLU A 110 24.18 -2.05 -17.14
CA GLU A 110 25.09 -2.12 -18.29
C GLU A 110 25.57 -0.72 -18.75
N LYS A 111 24.75 0.31 -18.55
CA LYS A 111 25.09 1.73 -18.80
C LYS A 111 25.87 2.38 -17.64
N GLY A 112 26.19 1.63 -16.59
CA GLY A 112 26.89 2.13 -15.41
C GLY A 112 26.01 2.96 -14.47
N ILE A 113 24.68 2.79 -14.56
CA ILE A 113 23.70 3.50 -13.72
C ILE A 113 23.31 2.56 -12.60
N ASP A 114 23.44 3.01 -11.36
CA ASP A 114 23.00 2.34 -10.15
C ASP A 114 21.72 3.01 -9.64
N VAL A 115 20.60 2.32 -9.76
CA VAL A 115 19.28 2.82 -9.33
C VAL A 115 19.08 2.79 -7.82
N ASP A 116 19.93 2.05 -7.10
CA ASP A 116 19.90 1.92 -5.64
C ASP A 116 20.90 2.89 -4.97
N SER A 117 21.59 3.74 -5.77
CA SER A 117 22.52 4.74 -5.27
C SER A 117 21.78 5.89 -4.60
N GLU A 118 22.28 6.39 -3.47
CA GLU A 118 21.78 7.61 -2.81
C GLU A 118 21.79 8.83 -3.73
N ASP A 119 22.70 8.88 -4.69
CA ASP A 119 22.82 9.93 -5.70
C ASP A 119 21.90 9.73 -6.92
N PHE A 120 21.05 8.71 -6.94
CA PHE A 120 20.18 8.44 -8.08
C PHE A 120 19.11 9.54 -8.22
N SER A 121 18.96 10.04 -9.46
CA SER A 121 17.83 10.89 -9.84
C SER A 121 17.42 10.61 -11.29
N PHE A 122 16.15 10.83 -11.60
CA PHE A 122 15.65 10.69 -12.98
C PHE A 122 16.28 11.67 -13.95
N ASP A 123 16.70 12.85 -13.49
CA ASP A 123 17.40 13.83 -14.31
C ASP A 123 18.82 13.35 -14.68
N LYS A 124 19.57 12.80 -13.72
CA LYS A 124 20.88 12.18 -13.99
C LYS A 124 20.75 10.97 -14.92
N LEU A 125 19.68 10.17 -14.74
CA LEU A 125 19.36 9.04 -15.60
C LEU A 125 19.11 9.51 -17.04
N ALA A 126 18.23 10.50 -17.25
CA ALA A 126 17.93 11.08 -18.55
C ALA A 126 19.21 11.59 -19.24
N GLN A 127 20.01 12.35 -18.50
CA GLN A 127 21.28 12.91 -18.99
C GLN A 127 22.28 11.82 -19.42
N THR A 128 22.43 10.75 -18.61
CA THR A 128 23.32 9.63 -18.90
C THR A 128 22.87 8.84 -20.12
N LEU A 129 21.56 8.72 -20.33
CA LEU A 129 20.97 8.06 -21.50
C LEU A 129 20.88 8.95 -22.74
N GLY A 130 21.21 10.25 -22.63
CA GLY A 130 21.09 11.22 -23.72
C GLY A 130 19.64 11.57 -24.05
N MET A 131 18.76 11.58 -23.07
CA MET A 131 17.35 11.91 -23.17
C MET A 131 17.10 13.31 -22.59
N ASP A 132 16.15 14.05 -23.16
CA ASP A 132 15.74 15.37 -22.61
C ASP A 132 15.00 15.20 -21.27
N GLU A 133 14.20 14.13 -21.17
CA GLU A 133 13.43 13.74 -19.99
C GLU A 133 13.28 12.24 -19.97
N TYR A 134 13.47 11.63 -18.80
CA TYR A 134 13.31 10.19 -18.64
C TYR A 134 11.85 9.76 -18.72
N SER A 135 11.62 8.70 -19.52
CA SER A 135 10.36 7.95 -19.56
C SER A 135 10.64 6.52 -19.99
N ASP A 136 10.02 5.56 -19.34
CA ASP A 136 10.10 4.13 -19.71
C ASP A 136 9.66 3.91 -21.17
N GLU A 137 8.68 4.67 -21.66
CA GLU A 137 8.19 4.59 -23.04
C GLU A 137 9.25 5.02 -24.08
N LYS A 138 10.20 5.87 -23.67
CA LYS A 138 11.26 6.39 -24.56
C LYS A 138 12.52 5.50 -24.54
N LEU A 139 12.63 4.52 -23.64
CA LEU A 139 13.80 3.64 -23.52
C LEU A 139 14.19 2.93 -24.83
N PRO A 140 13.26 2.47 -25.69
CA PRO A 140 13.62 1.85 -26.97
C PRO A 140 14.41 2.78 -27.90
N GLN A 141 14.24 4.11 -27.78
CA GLN A 141 14.95 5.11 -28.60
C GLN A 141 16.47 5.15 -28.29
N VAL A 142 16.84 4.72 -27.08
CA VAL A 142 18.24 4.66 -26.61
C VAL A 142 18.77 3.22 -26.49
N GLY A 143 18.04 2.27 -27.08
CA GLY A 143 18.41 0.85 -27.12
C GLY A 143 18.04 0.05 -25.88
N GLY A 144 17.16 0.62 -25.03
CA GLY A 144 16.59 -0.07 -23.86
C GLY A 144 15.36 -0.93 -24.22
N PRO A 145 14.79 -1.64 -23.21
CA PRO A 145 13.64 -2.51 -23.42
C PRO A 145 12.37 -1.70 -23.75
N ALA A 146 11.47 -2.29 -24.56
CA ALA A 146 10.14 -1.75 -24.78
C ALA A 146 9.15 -2.36 -23.77
N ILE A 147 8.27 -1.55 -23.18
CA ILE A 147 7.21 -2.03 -22.27
C ILE A 147 6.37 -3.11 -22.95
N SER A 148 5.99 -2.91 -24.22
CA SER A 148 5.16 -3.84 -25.00
C SER A 148 5.75 -5.23 -25.20
N ASP A 149 7.06 -5.41 -24.97
CA ASP A 149 7.70 -6.73 -25.10
C ASP A 149 7.42 -7.60 -23.85
N TYR A 150 7.00 -7.01 -22.76
CA TYR A 150 6.80 -7.64 -21.45
C TYR A 150 5.40 -7.50 -20.92
N VAL A 151 4.81 -6.31 -20.99
CA VAL A 151 3.50 -5.98 -20.43
C VAL A 151 2.41 -6.21 -21.47
N LYS A 152 1.42 -7.03 -21.13
CA LYS A 152 0.29 -7.37 -21.99
C LYS A 152 -0.86 -6.39 -21.78
N ASP A 153 -1.60 -6.09 -22.85
CA ASP A 153 -2.91 -5.44 -22.79
C ASP A 153 -3.94 -6.50 -22.41
N ILE A 154 -4.30 -6.57 -21.13
CA ILE A 154 -5.20 -7.57 -20.58
C ILE A 154 -6.64 -7.01 -20.63
N LYS A 155 -7.57 -7.86 -21.05
CA LYS A 155 -9.01 -7.56 -21.00
C LYS A 155 -9.71 -8.54 -20.09
N VAL A 156 -10.60 -8.01 -19.25
CA VAL A 156 -11.44 -8.86 -18.40
C VAL A 156 -12.39 -9.69 -19.25
N PRO A 157 -12.33 -11.03 -19.22
CA PRO A 157 -13.25 -11.91 -19.96
C PRO A 157 -14.69 -11.81 -19.43
N ASP A 158 -15.64 -12.24 -20.24
CA ASP A 158 -17.06 -12.32 -19.82
C ASP A 158 -17.28 -13.37 -18.71
N ARG A 159 -16.39 -14.38 -18.63
CA ARG A 159 -16.38 -15.41 -17.59
C ARG A 159 -14.95 -15.70 -17.18
N PHE A 160 -14.71 -15.74 -15.88
CA PHE A 160 -13.42 -16.08 -15.31
C PHE A 160 -13.58 -16.64 -13.90
N THR A 161 -12.51 -17.26 -13.41
CA THR A 161 -12.41 -17.70 -12.01
C THR A 161 -11.38 -16.84 -11.29
N MET A 162 -11.67 -16.45 -10.06
CA MET A 162 -10.70 -15.78 -9.20
C MET A 162 -10.43 -16.54 -7.92
N GLU A 163 -9.20 -16.50 -7.46
CA GLU A 163 -8.77 -16.90 -6.12
C GLU A 163 -8.58 -15.62 -5.30
N LEU A 164 -9.41 -15.41 -4.30
CA LEU A 164 -9.31 -14.31 -3.35
C LEU A 164 -8.64 -14.82 -2.08
N ASP A 165 -7.53 -14.20 -1.69
CA ASP A 165 -6.74 -14.53 -0.50
C ASP A 165 -6.74 -13.30 0.43
N LEU A 166 -7.68 -13.29 1.38
CA LEU A 166 -7.78 -12.22 2.37
C LEU A 166 -6.88 -12.55 3.55
N LYS A 167 -5.90 -11.70 3.77
CA LYS A 167 -5.03 -11.72 4.95
C LYS A 167 -5.54 -10.67 5.90
N ASP A 168 -5.52 -10.92 7.15
CA ASP A 168 -5.84 -9.99 8.22
C ASP A 168 -6.85 -8.88 7.83
N ILE A 169 -7.70 -8.51 8.73
CA ILE A 169 -8.64 -7.40 8.58
C ILE A 169 -8.27 -6.35 9.61
N VAL A 170 -8.07 -5.12 9.17
CA VAL A 170 -7.55 -4.03 10.00
C VAL A 170 -8.63 -2.98 10.21
N GLY A 171 -8.82 -2.56 11.45
CA GLY A 171 -9.63 -1.40 11.82
C GLY A 171 -8.72 -0.27 12.32
N THR A 172 -8.99 0.97 11.92
CA THR A 172 -8.28 2.14 12.42
C THR A 172 -9.15 2.83 13.46
N LEU A 173 -8.57 3.17 14.62
CA LEU A 173 -9.26 3.93 15.65
C LEU A 173 -9.50 5.38 15.17
N PRO A 174 -10.60 6.03 15.58
CA PRO A 174 -10.76 7.47 15.41
C PRO A 174 -9.59 8.25 16.03
N GLU A 175 -9.28 9.41 15.45
CA GLU A 175 -8.15 10.25 15.86
C GLU A 175 -8.21 10.66 17.35
N ASP A 176 -9.40 10.89 17.87
CA ASP A 176 -9.64 11.22 19.30
C ASP A 176 -9.39 10.03 20.26
N GLN A 177 -9.19 8.85 19.71
CA GLN A 177 -8.90 7.62 20.46
C GLN A 177 -7.51 7.04 20.12
N ASP A 178 -6.77 7.73 19.29
CA ASP A 178 -5.37 7.43 19.03
C ASP A 178 -4.58 7.65 20.32
N THR A 179 -3.98 6.57 20.82
CA THR A 179 -3.14 6.58 22.04
C THR A 179 -1.67 6.47 21.71
N THR A 180 -1.29 6.71 20.46
CA THR A 180 0.12 6.72 20.03
C THR A 180 0.89 7.69 20.91
N PRO A 181 1.93 7.23 21.60
CA PRO A 181 2.71 8.12 22.45
C PRO A 181 3.33 9.26 21.64
N ASP A 182 3.23 10.48 22.17
CA ASP A 182 3.97 11.60 21.62
C ASP A 182 5.47 11.31 21.67
N ILE A 183 6.22 11.90 20.73
CA ILE A 183 7.68 11.87 20.81
C ILE A 183 8.09 12.49 22.16
N PRO A 184 8.82 11.74 23.02
CA PRO A 184 9.25 12.24 24.33
C PRO A 184 10.02 13.55 24.24
N GLN A 185 9.82 14.43 25.21
CA GLN A 185 10.44 15.76 25.19
C GLN A 185 11.96 15.68 25.20
N ASP A 186 12.54 14.69 25.88
CA ASP A 186 13.99 14.49 25.91
C ASP A 186 14.56 14.15 24.52
N LEU A 187 13.85 13.40 23.69
CA LEU A 187 14.27 13.13 22.31
C LEU A 187 14.16 14.37 21.43
N ARG A 188 13.11 15.17 21.61
CA ARG A 188 12.96 16.45 20.89
C ARG A 188 14.07 17.42 21.29
N ASP A 189 14.33 17.55 22.59
CA ASP A 189 15.38 18.44 23.10
C ASP A 189 16.77 18.03 22.58
N GLU A 190 17.05 16.72 22.50
CA GLU A 190 18.30 16.21 21.94
C GLU A 190 18.42 16.49 20.44
N TYR A 191 17.34 16.25 19.68
CA TYR A 191 17.27 16.58 18.26
C TYR A 191 17.50 18.09 18.05
N ASP A 192 16.77 18.96 18.74
CA ASP A 192 16.89 20.41 18.64
C ASP A 192 18.29 20.90 19.02
N GLN A 193 18.92 20.29 20.03
CA GLN A 193 20.30 20.61 20.42
C GLN A 193 21.28 20.25 19.30
N LYS A 194 21.19 19.04 18.72
CA LYS A 194 22.05 18.62 17.61
C LYS A 194 21.90 19.56 16.41
N MET A 195 20.65 19.92 16.06
CA MET A 195 20.37 20.89 15.00
C MET A 195 21.03 22.25 15.27
N ALA A 196 20.87 22.80 16.48
CA ALA A 196 21.42 24.10 16.86
C ALA A 196 22.95 24.09 16.85
N GLU A 197 23.59 23.00 17.31
CA GLU A 197 25.08 22.87 17.31
C GLU A 197 25.67 22.93 15.90
N HIS A 198 24.88 22.53 14.88
CA HIS A 198 25.27 22.60 13.47
C HIS A 198 24.70 23.83 12.72
N GLY A 199 24.06 24.75 13.46
CA GLY A 199 23.47 25.97 12.87
C GLY A 199 22.32 25.72 11.93
N ILE A 200 21.58 24.63 12.17
CA ILE A 200 20.39 24.24 11.40
C ILE A 200 19.16 24.73 12.16
N SER A 201 18.27 25.45 11.49
CA SER A 201 16.99 25.86 12.08
C SER A 201 16.01 24.68 12.07
N THR A 202 15.25 24.53 13.15
CA THR A 202 14.13 23.57 13.24
C THR A 202 12.83 24.17 12.73
N ASP A 203 12.83 25.40 12.21
CA ASP A 203 11.67 26.03 11.59
C ASP A 203 11.52 25.53 10.14
N ASP A 204 10.40 24.89 9.82
CA ASP A 204 10.09 24.35 8.49
C ASP A 204 10.23 25.40 7.36
N ALA A 205 10.07 26.69 7.70
CA ALA A 205 10.22 27.77 6.73
C ALA A 205 11.66 27.93 6.21
N ASP A 206 12.66 27.44 6.93
CA ASP A 206 14.07 27.61 6.58
C ASP A 206 14.71 26.36 5.93
N TYR A 207 14.01 25.22 5.87
CA TYR A 207 14.58 23.97 5.33
C TYR A 207 15.10 24.13 3.88
N GLU A 208 14.40 24.87 3.04
CA GLU A 208 14.79 25.12 1.65
C GLU A 208 16.10 25.94 1.53
N SER A 209 16.46 26.67 2.61
CA SER A 209 17.67 27.48 2.66
C SER A 209 18.91 26.73 3.12
N LEU A 210 18.74 25.47 3.58
CA LEU A 210 19.84 24.64 4.06
C LEU A 210 20.75 24.21 2.89
N THR A 211 22.05 24.12 3.19
CA THR A 211 23.00 23.47 2.30
C THR A 211 22.75 21.96 2.24
N GLU A 212 23.21 21.28 1.19
CA GLU A 212 23.07 19.82 1.07
C GLU A 212 23.69 19.08 2.28
N GLU A 213 24.87 19.54 2.78
CA GLU A 213 25.50 18.97 3.97
C GLU A 213 24.61 19.14 5.23
N GLN A 214 23.92 20.27 5.36
CA GLN A 214 22.99 20.50 6.46
C GLN A 214 21.72 19.64 6.36
N LYS A 215 21.20 19.42 5.15
CA LYS A 215 20.07 18.51 4.90
C LYS A 215 20.43 17.07 5.25
N ASP A 216 21.63 16.63 4.88
CA ASP A 216 22.13 15.28 5.22
C ASP A 216 22.23 15.09 6.75
N LEU A 217 22.75 16.09 7.47
CA LEU A 217 22.84 16.07 8.94
C LEU A 217 21.44 16.08 9.60
N GLU A 218 20.54 16.93 9.11
CA GLU A 218 19.14 16.96 9.58
C GLU A 218 18.48 15.60 9.42
N HIS A 219 18.57 15.01 8.24
CA HIS A 219 18.02 13.68 7.95
C HIS A 219 18.64 12.60 8.85
N GLN A 220 19.93 12.68 9.11
CA GLN A 220 20.59 11.75 10.04
C GLN A 220 20.03 11.90 11.46
N PHE A 221 19.95 13.12 12.01
CA PHE A 221 19.46 13.36 13.37
C PHE A 221 17.98 13.02 13.51
N PHE A 222 17.18 13.31 12.49
CA PHE A 222 15.78 12.90 12.43
C PHE A 222 15.63 11.37 12.47
N THR A 223 16.45 10.65 11.69
CA THR A 223 16.46 9.18 11.67
C THR A 223 16.90 8.61 13.02
N GLU A 224 17.92 9.20 13.68
CA GLU A 224 18.37 8.79 15.02
C GLU A 224 17.25 8.96 16.05
N MET A 225 16.57 10.10 16.07
CA MET A 225 15.43 10.37 16.96
C MET A 225 14.29 9.36 16.78
N TRP A 226 13.91 9.06 15.53
CA TRP A 226 12.86 8.08 15.26
C TRP A 226 13.25 6.65 15.60
N ASN A 227 14.51 6.27 15.37
CA ASN A 227 15.00 4.95 15.77
C ASN A 227 14.90 4.77 17.28
N GLU A 228 15.33 5.77 18.07
CA GLU A 228 15.22 5.73 19.53
C GLU A 228 13.76 5.76 19.99
N TYR A 229 12.89 6.53 19.33
CA TYR A 229 11.45 6.52 19.60
C TYR A 229 10.86 5.11 19.41
N PHE A 230 11.18 4.43 18.31
CA PHE A 230 10.70 3.07 18.05
C PHE A 230 11.36 2.00 18.92
N GLU A 231 12.56 2.24 19.44
CA GLU A 231 13.13 1.39 20.50
C GLU A 231 12.34 1.50 21.80
N ARG A 232 11.86 2.70 22.14
CA ARG A 232 11.01 2.92 23.33
C ARG A 232 9.57 2.44 23.14
N TYR A 233 9.06 2.55 21.93
CA TYR A 233 7.68 2.21 21.55
C TYR A 233 7.65 1.31 20.31
N PRO A 234 8.10 0.06 20.42
CA PRO A 234 8.23 -0.83 19.27
C PRO A 234 6.88 -1.09 18.56
N GLU A 235 5.77 -1.04 19.30
CA GLU A 235 4.43 -1.23 18.74
C GLU A 235 3.97 -0.06 17.83
N ALA A 236 4.59 1.12 17.94
CA ALA A 236 4.32 2.25 17.07
C ALA A 236 4.95 2.10 15.67
N ASN A 237 6.00 1.27 15.55
CA ASN A 237 6.67 0.96 14.28
C ASN A 237 6.07 -0.26 13.55
N GLU A 238 5.11 -0.94 14.13
CA GLU A 238 4.43 -2.04 13.45
C GLU A 238 3.52 -1.49 12.35
N GLY A 239 3.42 -2.18 11.20
CA GLY A 239 2.54 -1.79 10.08
C GLY A 239 1.06 -1.63 10.46
N ASN A 240 0.66 -2.20 11.61
CA ASN A 240 -0.55 -1.92 12.36
C ASN A 240 -0.14 -1.36 13.70
N ASN A 241 -0.04 -0.04 13.80
CA ASN A 241 0.25 0.64 15.05
C ASN A 241 -0.82 0.32 16.09
N ARG A 242 -0.48 -0.46 17.11
CA ARG A 242 -1.44 -0.96 18.13
C ARG A 242 -2.04 0.12 19.00
N TYR A 243 -1.50 1.33 18.98
CA TYR A 243 -2.06 2.45 19.71
C TYR A 243 -3.26 3.07 18.99
N ASN A 244 -3.35 2.91 17.65
CA ASN A 244 -4.40 3.51 16.84
C ASN A 244 -5.10 2.53 15.89
N SER A 245 -4.80 1.25 15.96
CA SER A 245 -5.42 0.23 15.12
C SER A 245 -5.65 -1.08 15.85
N TRP A 246 -6.50 -1.92 15.30
CA TRP A 246 -6.72 -3.29 15.71
C TRP A 246 -6.71 -4.20 14.50
N THR A 247 -6.40 -5.49 14.72
CA THR A 247 -6.29 -6.47 13.64
C THR A 247 -6.99 -7.75 14.00
N LEU A 248 -7.89 -8.21 13.12
CA LEU A 248 -8.39 -9.58 13.12
C LEU A 248 -7.43 -10.42 12.29
N LYS A 249 -6.65 -11.25 12.97
CA LYS A 249 -5.69 -12.14 12.32
C LYS A 249 -6.41 -13.25 11.57
N GLY A 250 -5.98 -13.54 10.33
CA GLY A 250 -6.55 -14.63 9.57
C GLY A 250 -5.99 -14.80 8.16
N ASP A 251 -6.47 -15.86 7.52
CA ASP A 251 -6.14 -16.26 6.15
C ASP A 251 -7.40 -16.90 5.56
N TRP A 252 -8.21 -16.10 4.86
CA TRP A 252 -9.48 -16.56 4.27
C TRP A 252 -9.35 -16.64 2.75
N LYS A 253 -9.35 -17.86 2.20
CA LYS A 253 -9.21 -18.12 0.78
C LYS A 253 -10.53 -18.51 0.14
N PHE A 254 -10.87 -17.88 -0.95
CA PHE A 254 -12.09 -18.14 -1.71
C PHE A 254 -11.76 -18.38 -3.18
N ASN A 255 -12.42 -19.38 -3.78
CA ASN A 255 -12.47 -19.57 -5.21
C ASN A 255 -13.87 -19.17 -5.69
N VAL A 256 -13.92 -18.26 -6.64
CA VAL A 256 -15.17 -17.62 -7.08
C VAL A 256 -15.24 -17.65 -8.60
N ASP A 257 -16.32 -18.22 -9.14
CA ASP A 257 -16.66 -18.13 -10.55
C ASP A 257 -17.42 -16.83 -10.77
N VAL A 258 -16.97 -16.03 -11.73
CA VAL A 258 -17.52 -14.71 -12.05
C VAL A 258 -18.05 -14.71 -13.46
N GLU A 259 -19.27 -14.20 -13.63
CA GLU A 259 -19.87 -13.88 -14.92
C GLU A 259 -20.10 -12.37 -15.01
N LYS A 260 -19.50 -11.75 -16.03
CA LYS A 260 -19.61 -10.32 -16.26
C LYS A 260 -20.99 -9.97 -16.78
N ASN A 261 -21.65 -9.03 -16.13
CA ASN A 261 -22.93 -8.52 -16.57
C ASN A 261 -22.71 -7.49 -17.68
N THR A 262 -23.01 -7.88 -18.91
CA THR A 262 -22.90 -7.04 -20.11
C THR A 262 -24.22 -6.38 -20.50
N SER A 263 -25.22 -6.40 -19.59
CA SER A 263 -26.51 -5.73 -19.86
C SER A 263 -26.30 -4.22 -19.80
N ASP A 264 -26.59 -3.57 -20.91
CA ASP A 264 -26.62 -2.11 -21.12
C ASP A 264 -27.54 -1.37 -20.12
#